data_2bc1196923c150c9746c893cb0219596
#
_entry.id   2bc1196923c150c9746c893cb0219596
#
_cell.length_a   1.000
_cell.length_b   1.000
_cell.length_c   1.000
_cell.angle_alpha   90.00
_cell.angle_beta   90.00
_cell.angle_gamma   90.00
#
_symmetry.space_group_name_H-M   'P 1'
#
loop_
_entity.id
_entity.type
_entity.pdbx_description
1 polymer ?
#
loop_
_entity_poly.entity_id
_entity_poly.type
_entity_poly.pdbx_seq_one_letter_code
_entity_poly.pdbx_strand_id
1 'polypeptide(L)'
;MSATARVKERQPPTSAEGPFERILLASEGRPIPDAAIDRVVELARPGSASVRVFSIARIHGVSFGLQTPGLLPTKTEWDEQRKLVSRAVKRLERKGIDADGHVVGTRKSTKRILQEAAFAGCDAIVMAADPDRNRLAGDFIWSQEPQRVRRKAKIPVFLVTEGPEGPRGP
;
A
#
# COMPACT_ATOMS: atom_id res chain seq x y z
N MET A 1 -5.95 44.38 -12.90
CA MET A 1 -6.46 43.79 -11.66
C MET A 1 -6.42 42.28 -11.82
N SER A 2 -5.40 41.65 -11.28
CA SER A 2 -5.18 40.22 -11.41
C SER A 2 -5.92 39.50 -10.30
N ALA A 3 -6.95 38.73 -10.66
CA ALA A 3 -7.62 37.82 -9.75
C ALA A 3 -6.77 36.56 -9.59
N THR A 4 -6.06 36.45 -8.49
CA THR A 4 -5.34 35.25 -8.12
C THR A 4 -6.36 34.16 -7.73
N ALA A 5 -6.61 33.25 -8.64
CA ALA A 5 -7.41 32.05 -8.35
C ALA A 5 -6.67 31.19 -7.31
N ARG A 6 -7.13 31.25 -6.06
CA ARG A 6 -6.74 30.28 -5.03
C ARG A 6 -7.16 28.88 -5.51
N VAL A 7 -6.18 28.09 -5.89
CA VAL A 7 -6.37 26.64 -6.05
C VAL A 7 -6.72 26.10 -4.67
N LYS A 8 -7.99 25.79 -4.48
CA LYS A 8 -8.50 25.15 -3.28
C LYS A 8 -7.92 23.75 -3.25
N GLU A 9 -6.91 23.55 -2.42
CA GLU A 9 -6.33 22.27 -2.12
C GLU A 9 -7.46 21.35 -1.62
N ARG A 10 -7.90 20.44 -2.47
CA ARG A 10 -8.88 19.43 -2.10
C ARG A 10 -8.20 18.46 -1.14
N GLN A 11 -8.42 18.66 0.15
CA GLN A 11 -8.23 17.58 1.12
C GLN A 11 -9.06 16.38 0.65
N PRO A 12 -8.45 15.20 0.54
CA PRO A 12 -9.23 14.00 0.28
C PRO A 12 -10.27 13.84 1.39
N PRO A 13 -11.45 13.32 1.10
CA PRO A 13 -12.52 13.18 2.08
C PRO A 13 -12.03 12.34 3.27
N THR A 14 -11.93 12.97 4.42
CA THR A 14 -11.40 12.39 5.67
C THR A 14 -12.38 11.43 6.35
N SER A 15 -13.54 11.16 5.76
CA SER A 15 -14.62 10.39 6.39
C SER A 15 -15.46 9.59 5.40
N ALA A 16 -14.82 8.71 4.64
CA ALA A 16 -15.53 7.55 4.13
C ALA A 16 -15.29 6.41 5.13
N GLU A 17 -16.04 6.39 6.19
CA GLU A 17 -16.12 5.26 7.11
C GLU A 17 -16.90 4.16 6.41
N GLY A 18 -16.23 3.17 5.83
CA GLY A 18 -16.82 2.02 5.18
C GLY A 18 -18.33 1.76 5.39
N PRO A 19 -18.83 0.63 5.07
CA PRO A 19 -18.15 -0.54 4.52
C PRO A 19 -17.88 -0.39 3.01
N PHE A 20 -16.71 -0.89 2.60
CA PHE A 20 -16.27 -0.88 1.20
C PHE A 20 -16.51 -2.23 0.54
N GLU A 21 -16.75 -2.22 -0.77
CA GLU A 21 -17.03 -3.44 -1.54
C GLU A 21 -15.78 -4.02 -2.19
N ARG A 22 -14.82 -3.17 -2.60
CA ARG A 22 -13.59 -3.62 -3.21
C ARG A 22 -12.39 -2.82 -2.73
N ILE A 23 -11.56 -3.46 -1.93
CA ILE A 23 -10.41 -2.84 -1.29
C ILE A 23 -9.11 -3.25 -1.97
N LEU A 24 -8.21 -2.29 -2.24
CA LEU A 24 -6.83 -2.57 -2.58
C LEU A 24 -5.97 -2.59 -1.32
N LEU A 25 -5.44 -3.75 -0.95
CA LEU A 25 -4.38 -3.85 0.05
C LEU A 25 -3.04 -3.78 -0.68
N ALA A 26 -2.41 -2.61 -0.66
CA ALA A 26 -1.22 -2.34 -1.44
C ALA A 26 0.06 -2.29 -0.60
N SER A 27 1.14 -2.81 -1.16
CA SER A 27 2.49 -2.67 -0.63
C SER A 27 3.44 -2.18 -1.72
N GLU A 28 4.27 -1.22 -1.38
CA GLU A 28 5.37 -0.75 -2.23
C GLU A 28 6.62 -1.65 -2.13
N GLY A 29 6.47 -2.85 -1.59
CA GLY A 29 7.54 -3.84 -1.41
C GLY A 29 7.87 -4.16 0.04
N ARG A 30 7.31 -3.40 1.01
CA ARG A 30 7.44 -3.74 2.44
C ARG A 30 6.58 -4.94 2.81
N PRO A 31 6.89 -5.63 3.91
CA PRO A 31 6.01 -6.64 4.47
C PRO A 31 4.60 -6.08 4.73
N ILE A 32 3.59 -6.91 4.55
CA ILE A 32 2.19 -6.57 4.88
C ILE A 32 1.93 -7.02 6.31
N PRO A 33 1.78 -6.07 7.26
CA PRO A 33 1.58 -6.41 8.66
C PRO A 33 0.16 -6.90 8.93
N ASP A 34 -0.01 -7.66 10.00
CA ASP A 34 -1.31 -8.16 10.43
C ASP A 34 -2.31 -7.05 10.70
N ALA A 35 -1.84 -5.93 11.25
CA ALA A 35 -2.67 -4.75 11.48
C ALA A 35 -3.29 -4.19 10.18
N ALA A 36 -2.58 -4.28 9.05
CA ALA A 36 -3.14 -3.86 7.76
C ALA A 36 -4.23 -4.84 7.28
N ILE A 37 -4.05 -6.14 7.49
CA ILE A 37 -5.06 -7.15 7.20
C ILE A 37 -6.30 -6.97 8.08
N ASP A 38 -6.11 -6.75 9.37
CA ASP A 38 -7.20 -6.50 10.31
C ASP A 38 -7.97 -5.22 9.94
N ARG A 39 -7.25 -4.17 9.52
CA ARG A 39 -7.89 -2.95 9.03
C ARG A 39 -8.73 -3.18 7.77
N VAL A 40 -8.27 -3.99 6.85
CA VAL A 40 -9.07 -4.39 5.67
C VAL A 40 -10.35 -5.11 6.09
N VAL A 41 -10.27 -6.03 7.04
CA VAL A 41 -11.45 -6.77 7.56
C VAL A 41 -12.46 -5.83 8.18
N GLU A 42 -12.02 -4.84 8.97
CA GLU A 42 -12.90 -3.82 9.58
C GLU A 42 -13.61 -2.96 8.53
N LEU A 43 -12.91 -2.62 7.44
CA LEU A 43 -13.43 -1.75 6.39
C LEU A 43 -14.29 -2.49 5.35
N ALA A 44 -14.14 -3.80 5.25
CA ALA A 44 -14.80 -4.62 4.25
C ALA A 44 -16.29 -4.80 4.53
N ARG A 45 -17.12 -4.70 3.49
CA ARG A 45 -18.55 -5.02 3.60
C ARG A 45 -18.75 -6.49 3.93
N PRO A 46 -19.39 -6.85 5.04
CA PRO A 46 -19.61 -8.24 5.42
C PRO A 46 -20.32 -9.03 4.31
N GLY A 47 -19.79 -10.19 3.97
CA GLY A 47 -20.41 -11.16 3.06
C GLY A 47 -20.34 -10.83 1.57
N SER A 48 -19.86 -9.64 1.17
CA SER A 48 -19.81 -9.25 -0.25
C SER A 48 -18.51 -8.57 -0.68
N ALA A 49 -17.66 -8.18 0.27
CA ALA A 49 -16.41 -7.51 -0.06
C ALA A 49 -15.40 -8.43 -0.74
N SER A 50 -14.67 -7.88 -1.69
CA SER A 50 -13.49 -8.51 -2.29
C SER A 50 -12.25 -7.65 -2.08
N VAL A 51 -11.08 -8.28 -1.99
CA VAL A 51 -9.82 -7.61 -1.75
C VAL A 51 -8.80 -7.99 -2.80
N ARG A 52 -8.19 -7.01 -3.43
CA ARG A 52 -7.00 -7.22 -4.23
C ARG A 52 -5.77 -6.92 -3.39
N VAL A 53 -4.93 -7.93 -3.17
CA VAL A 53 -3.62 -7.79 -2.55
C VAL A 53 -2.60 -7.49 -3.63
N PHE A 54 -1.98 -6.33 -3.56
CA PHE A 54 -1.06 -5.84 -4.59
C PHE A 54 0.30 -5.50 -4.00
N SER A 55 1.36 -6.05 -4.57
CA SER A 55 2.71 -5.73 -4.16
C SER A 55 3.64 -5.39 -5.33
N ILE A 56 4.66 -4.62 -5.03
CA ILE A 56 5.65 -4.17 -5.99
C ILE A 56 7.00 -4.83 -5.68
N ALA A 57 7.49 -5.60 -6.64
CA ALA A 57 8.87 -6.02 -6.66
C ALA A 57 9.71 -4.82 -7.11
N ARG A 58 10.52 -4.27 -6.20
CA ARG A 58 11.33 -3.08 -6.49
C ARG A 58 12.45 -3.40 -7.46
N ILE A 59 12.58 -2.56 -8.46
CA ILE A 59 13.74 -2.57 -9.33
C ILE A 59 14.82 -1.77 -8.61
N HIS A 60 15.75 -2.45 -7.96
CA HIS A 60 16.93 -1.84 -7.39
C HIS A 60 17.95 -1.55 -8.51
N GLY A 61 18.13 -0.30 -8.85
CA GLY A 61 19.05 0.13 -9.90
C GLY A 61 19.90 1.30 -9.47
N VAL A 62 20.81 1.10 -8.51
CA VAL A 62 22.06 1.86 -8.43
C VAL A 62 23.13 0.91 -7.92
N SER A 63 23.78 0.22 -8.81
CA SER A 63 25.04 -0.42 -8.53
C SER A 63 26.16 0.49 -9.05
N PHE A 64 26.87 1.17 -8.16
CA PHE A 64 28.13 1.88 -8.45
C PHE A 64 28.11 2.90 -9.61
N GLY A 65 27.16 3.82 -9.67
CA GLY A 65 27.21 4.96 -10.59
C GLY A 65 27.13 4.64 -12.07
N LEU A 66 26.96 3.39 -12.46
CA LEU A 66 26.71 2.98 -13.83
C LEU A 66 25.20 2.78 -14.00
N GLN A 67 24.59 3.60 -14.85
CA GLN A 67 23.25 3.35 -15.34
C GLN A 67 23.30 2.07 -16.19
N THR A 68 23.02 0.93 -15.56
CA THR A 68 22.82 -0.31 -16.31
C THR A 68 21.38 -0.33 -16.77
N PRO A 69 21.08 -0.15 -18.06
CA PRO A 69 19.73 -0.31 -18.56
C PRO A 69 19.33 -1.77 -18.39
N GLY A 70 18.23 -2.03 -17.67
CA GLY A 70 17.61 -3.34 -17.62
C GLY A 70 17.77 -4.17 -16.36
N LEU A 71 18.03 -3.59 -15.19
CA LEU A 71 17.90 -4.32 -13.93
C LEU A 71 16.43 -4.56 -13.63
N LEU A 72 15.92 -5.70 -14.09
CA LEU A 72 14.65 -6.27 -13.64
C LEU A 72 14.82 -6.77 -12.20
N PRO A 73 13.75 -6.83 -11.41
CA PRO A 73 13.81 -7.50 -10.12
C PRO A 73 14.37 -8.91 -10.27
N THR A 74 15.22 -9.33 -9.35
CA THR A 74 15.75 -10.68 -9.36
C THR A 74 14.62 -11.71 -9.14
N LYS A 75 14.87 -12.96 -9.55
CA LYS A 75 13.92 -14.05 -9.29
C LYS A 75 13.58 -14.14 -7.78
N THR A 76 14.57 -13.95 -6.91
CA THR A 76 14.39 -13.97 -5.46
C THR A 76 13.44 -12.87 -4.99
N GLU A 77 13.60 -11.63 -5.47
CA GLU A 77 12.71 -10.51 -5.14
C GLU A 77 11.27 -10.77 -5.59
N TRP A 78 11.10 -11.31 -6.80
CA TRP A 78 9.78 -11.72 -7.29
C TRP A 78 9.15 -12.80 -6.41
N ASP A 79 9.92 -13.82 -6.01
CA ASP A 79 9.43 -14.93 -5.20
C ASP A 79 9.10 -14.47 -3.77
N GLU A 80 9.87 -13.54 -3.20
CA GLU A 80 9.57 -12.92 -1.91
C GLU A 80 8.26 -12.16 -1.94
N GLN A 81 8.04 -11.33 -2.94
CA GLN A 81 6.80 -10.57 -3.08
C GLN A 81 5.59 -11.48 -3.33
N ARG A 82 5.74 -12.54 -4.11
CA ARG A 82 4.68 -13.54 -4.30
C ARG A 82 4.33 -14.25 -2.99
N LYS A 83 5.31 -14.57 -2.15
CA LYS A 83 5.08 -15.16 -0.82
C LYS A 83 4.33 -14.21 0.10
N LEU A 84 4.71 -12.93 0.13
CA LEU A 84 4.03 -11.90 0.92
C LEU A 84 2.56 -11.77 0.52
N VAL A 85 2.30 -11.65 -0.77
CA VAL A 85 0.95 -11.56 -1.33
C VAL A 85 0.14 -12.83 -1.02
N SER A 86 0.72 -14.01 -1.26
CA SER A 86 0.04 -15.28 -0.99
C SER A 86 -0.33 -15.46 0.48
N ARG A 87 0.53 -15.03 1.42
CA ARG A 87 0.21 -15.07 2.86
C ARG A 87 -0.96 -14.15 3.20
N ALA A 88 -0.97 -12.93 2.67
CA ALA A 88 -2.05 -11.98 2.91
C ALA A 88 -3.37 -12.48 2.33
N VAL A 89 -3.38 -13.00 1.11
CA VAL A 89 -4.57 -13.63 0.49
C VAL A 89 -5.11 -14.75 1.37
N LYS A 90 -4.28 -15.72 1.75
CA LYS A 90 -4.72 -16.83 2.62
C LYS A 90 -5.26 -16.38 3.98
N ARG A 91 -4.73 -15.29 4.53
CA ARG A 91 -5.25 -14.73 5.80
C ARG A 91 -6.61 -14.10 5.62
N LEU A 92 -6.82 -13.34 4.54
CA LEU A 92 -8.12 -12.76 4.21
C LEU A 92 -9.16 -13.85 3.94
N GLU A 93 -8.82 -14.86 3.17
CA GLU A 93 -9.70 -16.01 2.90
C GLU A 93 -10.11 -16.74 4.19
N ARG A 94 -9.16 -16.96 5.12
CA ARG A 94 -9.49 -17.53 6.45
C ARG A 94 -10.43 -16.67 7.28
N LYS A 95 -10.48 -15.37 7.01
CA LYS A 95 -11.42 -14.42 7.64
C LYS A 95 -12.72 -14.29 6.84
N GLY A 96 -12.92 -15.11 5.82
CA GLY A 96 -14.15 -15.16 5.01
C GLY A 96 -14.24 -14.07 3.94
N ILE A 97 -13.12 -13.44 3.57
CA ILE A 97 -13.08 -12.41 2.54
C ILE A 97 -12.50 -13.00 1.26
N ASP A 98 -13.20 -12.80 0.14
CA ASP A 98 -12.69 -13.13 -1.18
C ASP A 98 -11.49 -12.26 -1.53
N ALA A 99 -10.34 -12.88 -1.85
CA ALA A 99 -9.11 -12.16 -2.09
C ALA A 99 -8.32 -12.75 -3.26
N ASP A 100 -7.75 -11.88 -4.06
CA ASP A 100 -6.81 -12.23 -5.12
C ASP A 100 -5.50 -11.46 -4.97
N GLY A 101 -4.44 -11.96 -5.58
CA GLY A 101 -3.10 -11.39 -5.44
C GLY A 101 -2.45 -11.03 -6.78
N HIS A 102 -1.74 -9.90 -6.81
CA HIS A 102 -1.01 -9.44 -7.99
C HIS A 102 0.33 -8.81 -7.59
N VAL A 103 1.40 -9.16 -8.29
CA VAL A 103 2.75 -8.60 -8.11
C VAL A 103 3.23 -8.00 -9.42
N VAL A 104 3.80 -6.81 -9.37
CA VAL A 104 4.40 -6.16 -10.55
C VAL A 104 5.78 -5.60 -10.23
N GLY A 105 6.65 -5.54 -11.24
CA GLY A 105 7.93 -4.85 -11.16
C GLY A 105 7.80 -3.43 -11.70
N THR A 106 8.20 -2.41 -10.92
CA THR A 106 8.19 -1.02 -11.38
C THR A 106 9.09 -0.12 -10.53
N ARG A 107 9.56 0.97 -11.13
CA ARG A 107 10.20 2.09 -10.43
C ARG A 107 9.21 3.19 -10.01
N LYS A 108 7.99 3.16 -10.53
CA LYS A 108 6.96 4.19 -10.33
C LYS A 108 5.82 3.67 -9.45
N SER A 109 6.16 3.30 -8.21
CA SER A 109 5.25 2.62 -7.28
C SER A 109 3.94 3.37 -7.07
N THR A 110 3.98 4.66 -6.73
CA THR A 110 2.77 5.46 -6.52
C THR A 110 1.83 5.41 -7.73
N LYS A 111 2.36 5.64 -8.91
CA LYS A 111 1.56 5.62 -10.16
C LYS A 111 0.94 4.25 -10.38
N ARG A 112 1.70 3.19 -10.16
CA ARG A 112 1.25 1.83 -10.43
C ARG A 112 0.18 1.37 -9.42
N ILE A 113 0.31 1.74 -8.15
CA ILE A 113 -0.71 1.46 -7.13
C ILE A 113 -2.04 2.15 -7.49
N LEU A 114 -2.00 3.43 -7.87
CA LEU A 114 -3.22 4.16 -8.27
C LEU A 114 -3.86 3.59 -9.54
N GLN A 115 -3.06 3.15 -10.51
CA GLN A 115 -3.54 2.47 -11.71
C GLN A 115 -4.19 1.12 -11.37
N GLU A 116 -3.60 0.35 -10.46
CA GLU A 116 -4.17 -0.93 -10.03
C GLU A 116 -5.51 -0.75 -9.32
N ALA A 117 -5.62 0.24 -8.43
CA ALA A 117 -6.88 0.57 -7.77
C ALA A 117 -7.98 0.91 -8.78
N ALA A 118 -7.66 1.74 -9.79
CA ALA A 118 -8.61 2.11 -10.84
C ALA A 118 -8.98 0.92 -11.73
N PHE A 119 -7.99 0.15 -12.16
CA PHE A 119 -8.18 -1.03 -13.02
C PHE A 119 -9.04 -2.11 -12.34
N ALA A 120 -8.77 -2.36 -11.05
CA ALA A 120 -9.54 -3.34 -10.28
C ALA A 120 -10.89 -2.79 -9.78
N GLY A 121 -11.22 -1.53 -10.02
CA GLY A 121 -12.48 -0.92 -9.54
C GLY A 121 -12.56 -0.81 -8.02
N CYS A 122 -11.42 -0.55 -7.35
CA CYS A 122 -11.40 -0.43 -5.90
C CYS A 122 -12.01 0.89 -5.43
N ASP A 123 -12.72 0.84 -4.31
CA ASP A 123 -13.35 1.98 -3.65
C ASP A 123 -12.61 2.45 -2.38
N ALA A 124 -11.58 1.70 -1.97
CA ALA A 124 -10.65 2.09 -0.92
C ALA A 124 -9.26 1.48 -1.14
N ILE A 125 -8.23 2.12 -0.56
CA ILE A 125 -6.85 1.61 -0.51
C ILE A 125 -6.42 1.51 0.95
N VAL A 126 -5.79 0.40 1.32
CA VAL A 126 -5.13 0.21 2.62
C VAL A 126 -3.64 -0.03 2.37
N MET A 127 -2.78 0.68 3.09
CA MET A 127 -1.33 0.52 3.03
C MET A 127 -0.70 0.60 4.41
N ALA A 128 0.34 -0.18 4.65
CA ALA A 128 1.21 0.06 5.79
C ALA A 128 2.06 1.32 5.56
N ALA A 129 2.33 2.06 6.61
CA ALA A 129 3.14 3.28 6.56
C ALA A 129 4.04 3.38 7.80
N ASP A 130 5.13 4.11 7.66
CA ASP A 130 5.97 4.43 8.81
C ASP A 130 5.30 5.49 9.69
N PRO A 131 5.42 5.40 11.03
CA PRO A 131 4.91 6.42 11.93
C PRO A 131 5.62 7.77 11.70
N ASP A 132 4.88 8.87 11.81
CA ASP A 132 5.40 10.23 11.55
C ASP A 132 6.59 10.61 12.46
N ARG A 133 6.73 9.97 13.62
CA ARG A 133 7.81 10.23 14.58
C ARG A 133 9.19 9.78 14.12
N ASN A 134 9.28 8.86 13.19
CA ASN A 134 10.56 8.31 12.72
C ASN A 134 11.30 9.23 11.75
N ARG A 135 10.72 10.36 11.34
CA ARG A 135 11.36 11.34 10.46
C ARG A 135 12.58 12.02 11.07
N LEU A 136 12.69 12.03 12.40
CA LEU A 136 13.77 12.72 13.13
C LEU A 136 14.82 11.79 13.74
N ALA A 137 14.59 10.48 13.78
CA ALA A 137 15.39 9.53 14.53
C ALA A 137 16.50 8.84 13.72
N GLY A 138 16.64 9.10 12.44
CA GLY A 138 17.65 8.42 11.59
C GLY A 138 17.42 6.92 11.42
N ASP A 139 16.32 6.40 11.95
CA ASP A 139 15.95 5.01 11.82
C ASP A 139 15.44 4.69 10.42
N PHE A 140 15.53 3.43 10.05
CA PHE A 140 15.20 2.93 8.73
C PHE A 140 13.76 3.32 8.32
N ILE A 141 13.63 4.25 7.39
CA ILE A 141 12.36 4.64 6.79
C ILE A 141 12.18 3.84 5.51
N TRP A 142 11.11 3.04 5.42
CA TRP A 142 10.83 2.23 4.25
C TRP A 142 10.58 3.08 3.01
N SER A 143 9.63 3.99 3.06
CA SER A 143 9.40 4.90 1.95
C SER A 143 8.32 5.95 2.25
N GLN A 144 8.29 6.99 1.44
CA GLN A 144 7.23 8.01 1.44
C GLN A 144 6.08 7.66 0.47
N GLU A 145 6.12 6.48 -0.15
CA GLU A 145 5.11 6.09 -1.15
C GLU A 145 3.68 6.03 -0.59
N PRO A 146 3.42 5.51 0.63
CA PRO A 146 2.07 5.51 1.19
C PRO A 146 1.47 6.91 1.28
N GLN A 147 2.24 7.90 1.75
CA GLN A 147 1.80 9.29 1.83
C GLN A 147 1.60 9.93 0.45
N ARG A 148 2.43 9.55 -0.54
CA ARG A 148 2.27 10.00 -1.94
C ARG A 148 1.02 9.42 -2.56
N VAL A 149 0.72 8.13 -2.32
CA VAL A 149 -0.53 7.49 -2.75
C VAL A 149 -1.72 8.22 -2.16
N ARG A 150 -1.72 8.45 -0.82
CA ARG A 150 -2.81 9.15 -0.13
C ARG A 150 -3.08 10.54 -0.69
N ARG A 151 -2.04 11.31 -1.01
CA ARG A 151 -2.18 12.67 -1.58
C ARG A 151 -2.74 12.68 -3.01
N LYS A 152 -2.47 11.64 -3.79
CA LYS A 152 -2.83 11.59 -5.22
C LYS A 152 -4.08 10.75 -5.50
N ALA A 153 -4.52 9.94 -4.57
CA ALA A 153 -5.68 9.08 -4.73
C ALA A 153 -6.98 9.91 -4.80
N LYS A 154 -7.91 9.41 -5.59
CA LYS A 154 -9.28 9.96 -5.69
C LYS A 154 -10.28 9.22 -4.79
N ILE A 155 -9.86 8.11 -4.21
CA ILE A 155 -10.61 7.26 -3.28
C ILE A 155 -9.93 7.30 -1.91
N PRO A 156 -10.63 6.94 -0.82
CA PRO A 156 -10.06 6.92 0.53
C PRO A 156 -8.82 6.03 0.62
N VAL A 157 -7.80 6.51 1.31
CA VAL A 157 -6.57 5.77 1.60
C VAL A 157 -6.35 5.70 3.10
N PHE A 158 -6.33 4.50 3.63
CA PHE A 158 -6.10 4.21 5.03
C PHE A 158 -4.65 3.77 5.23
N LEU A 159 -3.90 4.56 5.97
CA LEU A 159 -2.52 4.25 6.32
C LEU A 159 -2.49 3.59 7.70
N VAL A 160 -1.91 2.40 7.76
CA VAL A 160 -1.75 1.63 8.99
C VAL A 160 -0.30 1.74 9.46
N THR A 161 -0.11 2.34 10.62
CA THR A 161 1.21 2.45 11.26
C THR A 161 1.31 1.41 12.36
N GLU A 162 2.35 0.59 12.32
CA GLU A 162 2.69 -0.22 13.48
C GLU A 162 3.32 0.69 14.53
N GLY A 163 2.71 0.73 15.70
CA GLY A 163 3.35 1.32 16.87
C GLY A 163 4.62 0.54 17.22
N PRO A 164 5.58 1.13 17.96
CA PRO A 164 6.69 0.36 18.48
C PRO A 164 6.10 -0.81 19.27
N GLU A 165 6.39 -2.04 18.83
CA GLU A 165 6.04 -3.23 19.63
C GLU A 165 6.70 -3.06 21.00
N GLY A 166 5.88 -2.77 22.01
CA GLY A 166 6.33 -2.91 23.38
C GLY A 166 6.81 -4.35 23.58
N PRO A 167 7.82 -4.59 24.43
CA PRO A 167 8.36 -5.92 24.65
C PRO A 167 7.21 -6.85 25.01
N ARG A 168 6.98 -7.88 24.20
CA ARG A 168 6.07 -8.97 24.56
C ARG A 168 6.68 -9.59 25.83
N GLY A 169 6.07 -9.29 26.97
CA GLY A 169 6.39 -9.91 28.23
C GLY A 169 6.30 -11.43 28.13
N PRO A 170 7.03 -12.15 28.99
CA PRO A 170 7.12 -13.59 28.99
C PRO A 170 5.77 -14.28 29.21
#